data_1e1a6ab13274bbaea216f08c16e2193b
#
_entry.id   1e1a6ab13274bbaea216f08c16e2193b
#
_cell.length_a   1.000
_cell.length_b   1.000
_cell.length_c   1.000
_cell.angle_alpha   90.00
_cell.angle_beta   90.00
_cell.angle_gamma   90.00
#
_symmetry.space_group_name_H-M   'P 1'
#
loop_
_entity.id
_entity.type
_entity.pdbx_description
1 polymer ?
#
loop_
_entity_poly.entity_id
_entity_poly.type
_entity_poly.pdbx_seq_one_letter_code
_entity_poly.pdbx_strand_id
1 'polypeptide(L)'
;MENVYKAAAACVGAVISFFTGIPVIMWVLIAMMTIDYVTGLITGAMGVSNKTEGGKLSSRAAFEGILRKVMVILVVLLAVLLDLAVANSAGVSFSAVTGATCLWFIASEGVSILENAAEMGVPIPGILRKALEIMKDGGESEPKKD
;
A
#
# COMPACT_ATOMS: atom_id res chain seq x y z
N MET A 1 18.79 -37.81 -8.57
CA MET A 1 19.32 -36.53 -8.06
C MET A 1 19.15 -35.40 -9.06
N GLU A 2 19.48 -35.59 -10.34
CA GLU A 2 19.37 -34.56 -11.40
C GLU A 2 17.94 -33.95 -11.53
N ASN A 3 16.90 -34.78 -11.47
CA ASN A 3 15.51 -34.33 -11.57
C ASN A 3 15.07 -33.46 -10.38
N VAL A 4 15.63 -33.70 -9.18
CA VAL A 4 15.35 -32.90 -7.98
C VAL A 4 15.96 -31.51 -8.13
N TYR A 5 17.19 -31.40 -8.64
CA TYR A 5 17.84 -30.10 -8.90
C TYR A 5 17.10 -29.31 -9.99
N LYS A 6 16.64 -29.98 -11.06
CA LYS A 6 15.86 -29.33 -12.12
C LYS A 6 14.52 -28.82 -11.59
N ALA A 7 13.81 -29.60 -10.77
CA ALA A 7 12.57 -29.19 -10.13
C ALA A 7 12.78 -28.00 -9.18
N ALA A 8 13.81 -28.06 -8.34
CA ALA A 8 14.15 -26.97 -7.44
C ALA A 8 14.50 -25.68 -8.20
N ALA A 9 15.32 -25.78 -9.25
CA ALA A 9 15.68 -24.65 -10.10
C ALA A 9 14.45 -24.05 -10.81
N ALA A 10 13.52 -24.90 -11.30
CA ALA A 10 12.27 -24.45 -11.91
C ALA A 10 11.37 -23.71 -10.90
N CYS A 11 11.24 -24.23 -9.66
CA CYS A 11 10.49 -23.55 -8.60
C CYS A 11 11.10 -22.19 -8.25
N VAL A 12 12.42 -22.13 -8.07
CA VAL A 12 13.13 -20.87 -7.77
C VAL A 12 12.97 -19.88 -8.94
N GLY A 13 13.14 -20.34 -10.19
CA GLY A 13 12.94 -19.53 -11.39
C GLY A 13 11.52 -18.99 -11.50
N ALA A 14 10.50 -19.80 -11.21
CA ALA A 14 9.10 -19.39 -11.20
C ALA A 14 8.83 -18.31 -10.13
N VAL A 15 9.39 -18.48 -8.92
CA VAL A 15 9.27 -17.49 -7.83
C VAL A 15 9.93 -16.18 -8.24
N ILE A 16 11.18 -16.20 -8.74
CA ILE A 16 11.88 -15.00 -9.21
C ILE A 16 11.08 -14.32 -10.32
N SER A 17 10.60 -15.07 -11.31
CA SER A 17 9.82 -14.55 -12.43
C SER A 17 8.50 -13.90 -11.96
N PHE A 18 7.84 -14.49 -10.96
CA PHE A 18 6.65 -13.90 -10.35
C PHE A 18 6.95 -12.54 -9.72
N PHE A 19 8.02 -12.45 -8.92
CA PHE A 19 8.39 -11.19 -8.26
C PHE A 19 8.91 -10.13 -9.23
N THR A 20 9.64 -10.50 -10.28
CA THR A 20 10.13 -9.56 -11.30
C THR A 20 9.02 -9.05 -12.23
N GLY A 21 7.91 -9.78 -12.34
CA GLY A 21 6.72 -9.37 -13.09
C GLY A 21 5.85 -8.33 -12.38
N ILE A 22 6.07 -8.09 -11.08
CA ILE A 22 5.28 -7.12 -10.31
C ILE A 22 5.77 -5.70 -10.62
N PRO A 23 4.88 -4.76 -11.05
CA PRO A 23 5.25 -3.38 -11.28
C PRO A 23 5.87 -2.71 -10.06
N VAL A 24 6.87 -1.85 -10.26
CA VAL A 24 7.59 -1.14 -9.19
C VAL A 24 6.64 -0.39 -8.25
N ILE A 25 5.56 0.19 -8.78
CA ILE A 25 4.57 0.92 -7.98
C ILE A 25 3.93 0.05 -6.89
N MET A 26 3.72 -1.25 -7.17
CA MET A 26 3.19 -2.19 -6.16
C MET A 26 4.21 -2.46 -5.05
N TRP A 27 5.50 -2.56 -5.39
CA TRP A 27 6.56 -2.68 -4.39
C TRP A 27 6.66 -1.44 -3.51
N VAL A 28 6.51 -0.24 -4.10
CA VAL A 28 6.43 1.01 -3.34
C VAL A 28 5.24 0.99 -2.38
N LEU A 29 4.07 0.56 -2.85
CA LEU A 29 2.88 0.43 -2.00
C LEU A 29 3.10 -0.53 -0.83
N ILE A 30 3.65 -1.72 -1.09
CA ILE A 30 3.96 -2.71 -0.03
C ILE A 30 4.94 -2.13 0.99
N ALA A 31 5.96 -1.41 0.54
CA ALA A 31 6.90 -0.74 1.42
C ALA A 31 6.21 0.33 2.29
N MET A 32 5.37 1.19 1.70
CA MET A 32 4.62 2.21 2.42
C MET A 32 3.68 1.60 3.46
N MET A 33 2.93 0.56 3.09
CA MET A 33 2.07 -0.19 4.02
C MET A 33 2.86 -0.80 5.18
N THR A 34 4.05 -1.31 4.91
CA THR A 34 4.93 -1.88 5.94
C THR A 34 5.44 -0.80 6.90
N ILE A 35 5.90 0.34 6.36
CA ILE A 35 6.38 1.49 7.15
C ILE A 35 5.25 2.04 8.02
N ASP A 36 4.05 2.25 7.46
CA ASP A 36 2.90 2.72 8.23
C ASP A 36 2.56 1.76 9.37
N TYR A 37 2.53 0.45 9.10
CA TYR A 37 2.25 -0.54 10.14
C TYR A 37 3.29 -0.51 11.25
N VAL A 38 4.58 -0.48 10.90
CA VAL A 38 5.68 -0.43 11.88
C VAL A 38 5.63 0.87 12.70
N THR A 39 5.45 2.02 12.05
CA THR A 39 5.35 3.31 12.76
C THR A 39 4.12 3.36 13.67
N GLY A 40 2.98 2.80 13.25
CA GLY A 40 1.79 2.66 14.08
C GLY A 40 2.01 1.76 15.31
N LEU A 41 2.77 0.67 15.17
CA LEU A 41 3.15 -0.16 16.33
C LEU A 41 4.08 0.59 17.30
N ILE A 42 5.01 1.39 16.77
CA ILE A 42 5.94 2.19 17.59
C ILE A 42 5.16 3.24 18.39
N THR A 43 4.23 4.00 17.77
CA THR A 43 3.40 4.99 18.48
C THR A 43 2.57 4.34 19.58
N GLY A 44 1.99 3.18 19.32
CA GLY A 44 1.28 2.40 20.33
C GLY A 44 2.18 1.91 21.47
N ALA A 45 3.41 1.46 21.16
CA ALA A 45 4.38 1.03 22.15
C ALA A 45 4.88 2.22 23.03
N MET A 46 5.00 3.40 22.44
CA MET A 46 5.34 4.64 23.17
C MET A 46 4.17 5.19 23.98
N GLY A 47 2.95 4.69 23.78
CA GLY A 47 1.76 5.18 24.48
C GLY A 47 1.26 6.53 24.00
N VAL A 48 1.59 6.93 22.77
CA VAL A 48 1.25 8.23 22.16
C VAL A 48 0.29 8.12 20.97
N SER A 49 -0.20 6.91 20.66
CA SER A 49 -1.09 6.69 19.53
C SER A 49 -2.47 7.29 19.74
N ASN A 50 -2.96 8.09 18.80
CA ASN A 50 -4.33 8.60 18.80
C ASN A 50 -5.37 7.57 18.28
N LYS A 51 -4.89 6.44 17.74
CA LYS A 51 -5.72 5.37 17.15
C LYS A 51 -6.23 4.37 18.20
N THR A 52 -5.79 4.49 19.46
CA THR A 52 -6.16 3.55 20.54
C THR A 52 -6.55 4.31 21.81
N GLU A 53 -7.52 3.76 22.56
CA GLU A 53 -7.88 4.32 23.86
C GLU A 53 -6.69 4.32 24.82
N GLY A 54 -6.34 5.49 25.34
CA GLY A 54 -5.18 5.68 26.24
C GLY A 54 -3.82 5.62 25.53
N GLY A 55 -3.76 5.67 24.19
CA GLY A 55 -2.53 5.78 23.41
C GLY A 55 -1.66 4.52 23.34
N LYS A 56 -2.03 3.45 24.06
CA LYS A 56 -1.20 2.25 24.23
C LYS A 56 -1.42 1.21 23.12
N LEU A 57 -0.41 0.38 22.92
CA LEU A 57 -0.48 -0.73 21.98
C LEU A 57 -1.65 -1.69 22.34
N SER A 58 -2.51 -1.95 21.37
CA SER A 58 -3.64 -2.86 21.47
C SER A 58 -3.53 -3.95 20.42
N SER A 59 -3.57 -5.21 20.85
CA SER A 59 -3.57 -6.35 19.92
C SER A 59 -4.73 -6.31 18.94
N ARG A 60 -5.88 -5.79 19.37
CA ARG A 60 -7.07 -5.60 18.52
C ARG A 60 -6.79 -4.56 17.44
N ALA A 61 -6.27 -3.38 17.81
CA ALA A 61 -5.94 -2.33 16.85
C ALA A 61 -4.86 -2.77 15.86
N ALA A 62 -3.84 -3.52 16.33
CA ALA A 62 -2.82 -4.09 15.46
C ALA A 62 -3.41 -5.09 14.45
N PHE A 63 -4.33 -5.96 14.89
CA PHE A 63 -5.00 -6.92 14.01
C PHE A 63 -5.92 -6.20 13.00
N GLU A 64 -6.70 -5.23 13.43
CA GLU A 64 -7.52 -4.40 12.53
C GLU A 64 -6.67 -3.66 11.49
N GLY A 65 -5.47 -3.20 11.87
CA GLY A 65 -4.49 -2.62 10.96
C GLY A 65 -4.04 -3.59 9.86
N ILE A 66 -3.77 -4.85 10.20
CA ILE A 66 -3.44 -5.90 9.23
C ILE A 66 -4.62 -6.16 8.29
N LEU A 67 -5.83 -6.28 8.84
CA LEU A 67 -7.03 -6.52 8.01
C LEU A 67 -7.27 -5.40 6.99
N ARG A 68 -7.08 -4.13 7.37
CA ARG A 68 -7.16 -3.01 6.42
C ARG A 68 -6.13 -3.16 5.30
N LYS A 69 -4.90 -3.54 5.60
CA LYS A 69 -3.85 -3.73 4.59
C LYS A 69 -4.15 -4.90 3.65
N VAL A 70 -4.74 -5.98 4.17
CA VAL A 70 -5.27 -7.07 3.32
C VAL A 70 -6.34 -6.55 2.37
N MET A 71 -7.27 -5.72 2.86
CA MET A 71 -8.30 -5.10 2.00
C MET A 71 -7.70 -4.18 0.93
N VAL A 72 -6.65 -3.41 1.24
CA VAL A 72 -5.92 -2.61 0.24
C VAL A 72 -5.36 -3.50 -0.87
N ILE A 73 -4.73 -4.62 -0.52
CA ILE A 73 -4.22 -5.59 -1.51
C ILE A 73 -5.35 -6.14 -2.40
N LEU A 74 -6.50 -6.46 -1.82
CA LEU A 74 -7.66 -6.96 -2.57
C LEU A 74 -8.23 -5.89 -3.52
N VAL A 75 -8.26 -4.62 -3.11
CA VAL A 75 -8.69 -3.51 -3.99
C VAL A 75 -7.69 -3.30 -5.12
N VAL A 76 -6.39 -3.38 -4.87
CA VAL A 76 -5.37 -3.31 -5.93
C VAL A 76 -5.50 -4.49 -6.88
N LEU A 77 -5.75 -5.70 -6.37
CA LEU A 77 -6.00 -6.87 -7.21
C LEU A 77 -7.24 -6.67 -8.10
N LEU A 78 -8.32 -6.09 -7.56
CA LEU A 78 -9.49 -5.73 -8.36
C LEU A 78 -9.13 -4.76 -9.49
N ALA A 79 -8.31 -3.73 -9.19
CA ALA A 79 -7.84 -2.78 -10.20
C ALA A 79 -7.03 -3.46 -11.32
N VAL A 80 -6.15 -4.42 -10.96
CA VAL A 80 -5.42 -5.24 -11.94
C VAL A 80 -6.37 -6.05 -12.82
N LEU A 81 -7.39 -6.69 -12.22
CA LEU A 81 -8.36 -7.48 -12.97
C LEU A 81 -9.19 -6.61 -13.94
N LEU A 82 -9.54 -5.38 -13.53
CA LEU A 82 -10.22 -4.41 -14.40
C LEU A 82 -9.32 -4.01 -15.57
N ASP A 83 -8.06 -3.68 -15.32
CA ASP A 83 -7.09 -3.35 -16.37
C ASP A 83 -6.92 -4.51 -17.37
N LEU A 84 -6.83 -5.76 -16.86
CA LEU A 84 -6.76 -6.95 -17.68
C LEU A 84 -8.03 -7.17 -18.53
N ALA A 85 -9.21 -6.95 -17.96
CA ALA A 85 -10.47 -7.06 -18.67
C ALA A 85 -10.56 -6.05 -19.82
N VAL A 86 -10.17 -4.78 -19.57
CA VAL A 86 -10.12 -3.74 -20.60
C VAL A 86 -9.09 -4.07 -21.68
N ALA A 87 -7.88 -4.48 -21.29
CA ALA A 87 -6.82 -4.83 -22.22
C ALA A 87 -7.24 -5.95 -23.17
N ASN A 88 -7.86 -7.01 -22.64
CA ASN A 88 -8.36 -8.13 -23.45
C ASN A 88 -9.50 -7.72 -24.39
N SER A 89 -10.39 -6.84 -23.95
CA SER A 89 -11.55 -6.41 -24.75
C SER A 89 -11.18 -5.42 -25.85
N ALA A 90 -10.23 -4.53 -25.59
CA ALA A 90 -9.82 -3.47 -26.52
C ALA A 90 -8.59 -3.81 -27.35
N GLY A 91 -7.89 -4.92 -27.05
CA GLY A 91 -6.64 -5.31 -27.75
C GLY A 91 -5.47 -4.35 -27.51
N VAL A 92 -5.50 -3.58 -26.40
CA VAL A 92 -4.48 -2.59 -26.05
C VAL A 92 -3.94 -2.87 -24.65
N SER A 93 -2.67 -2.52 -24.39
CA SER A 93 -2.15 -2.56 -23.03
C SER A 93 -2.77 -1.42 -22.21
N PHE A 94 -3.35 -1.74 -21.06
CA PHE A 94 -3.99 -0.77 -20.19
C PHE A 94 -3.57 -1.05 -18.74
N SER A 95 -3.18 -0.02 -18.00
CA SER A 95 -2.71 -0.12 -16.62
C SER A 95 -3.05 1.12 -15.77
N ALA A 96 -3.98 1.95 -16.27
CA ALA A 96 -4.28 3.24 -15.65
C ALA A 96 -5.03 3.07 -14.32
N VAL A 97 -5.95 2.10 -14.22
CA VAL A 97 -6.73 1.86 -13.00
C VAL A 97 -5.81 1.36 -11.88
N THR A 98 -4.95 0.40 -12.16
CA THR A 98 -3.96 -0.10 -11.20
C THR A 98 -3.01 1.01 -10.76
N GLY A 99 -2.49 1.80 -11.70
CA GLY A 99 -1.58 2.91 -11.41
C GLY A 99 -2.22 3.96 -10.51
N ALA A 100 -3.40 4.44 -10.85
CA ALA A 100 -4.14 5.42 -10.07
C ALA A 100 -4.49 4.89 -8.67
N THR A 101 -4.97 3.65 -8.57
CA THR A 101 -5.30 2.99 -7.30
C THR A 101 -4.08 2.88 -6.40
N CYS A 102 -2.93 2.43 -6.93
CA CYS A 102 -1.70 2.35 -6.16
C CYS A 102 -1.22 3.72 -5.68
N LEU A 103 -1.24 4.74 -6.53
CA LEU A 103 -0.84 6.11 -6.16
C LEU A 103 -1.71 6.67 -5.04
N TRP A 104 -3.02 6.45 -5.11
CA TRP A 104 -3.93 6.90 -4.06
C TRP A 104 -3.62 6.23 -2.72
N PHE A 105 -3.41 4.91 -2.70
CA PHE A 105 -3.05 4.20 -1.47
C PHE A 105 -1.65 4.58 -0.97
N ILE A 106 -0.66 4.76 -1.85
CA ILE A 106 0.67 5.25 -1.48
C ILE A 106 0.57 6.61 -0.77
N ALA A 107 -0.23 7.54 -1.31
CA ALA A 107 -0.46 8.83 -0.67
C ALA A 107 -1.15 8.69 0.69
N SER A 108 -2.18 7.85 0.78
CA SER A 108 -2.91 7.58 2.03
C SER A 108 -2.03 6.98 3.11
N GLU A 109 -1.21 5.96 2.77
CA GLU A 109 -0.23 5.37 3.69
C GLU A 109 0.84 6.39 4.09
N GLY A 110 1.28 7.25 3.15
CA GLY A 110 2.22 8.32 3.42
C GLY A 110 1.69 9.34 4.42
N VAL A 111 0.44 9.77 4.30
CA VAL A 111 -0.21 10.64 5.29
C VAL A 111 -0.24 9.97 6.65
N SER A 112 -0.63 8.69 6.71
CA SER A 112 -0.67 7.93 7.98
C SER A 112 0.71 7.81 8.64
N ILE A 113 1.77 7.60 7.86
CA ILE A 113 3.17 7.59 8.34
C ILE A 113 3.55 8.96 8.95
N LEU A 114 3.16 10.07 8.29
CA LEU A 114 3.43 11.41 8.80
C LEU A 114 2.66 11.69 10.09
N GLU A 115 1.42 11.23 10.19
CA GLU A 115 0.63 11.32 11.42
C GLU A 115 1.30 10.55 12.56
N ASN A 116 1.70 9.30 12.32
CA ASN A 116 2.44 8.51 13.31
C ASN A 116 3.75 9.21 13.73
N ALA A 117 4.49 9.78 12.78
CA ALA A 117 5.72 10.52 13.08
C ALA A 117 5.46 11.79 13.90
N ALA A 118 4.38 12.52 13.61
CA ALA A 118 3.97 13.71 14.37
C ALA A 118 3.59 13.35 15.82
N GLU A 119 2.89 12.23 16.04
CA GLU A 119 2.56 11.71 17.36
C GLU A 119 3.81 11.39 18.19
N MET A 120 4.89 10.96 17.54
CA MET A 120 6.21 10.74 18.17
C MET A 120 7.00 12.04 18.38
N GLY A 121 6.47 13.21 18.00
CA GLY A 121 7.14 14.50 18.14
C GLY A 121 8.16 14.81 17.02
N VAL A 122 8.18 14.05 15.93
CA VAL A 122 9.05 14.31 14.79
C VAL A 122 8.51 15.51 14.01
N PRO A 123 9.31 16.57 13.74
CA PRO A 123 8.87 17.71 12.96
C PRO A 123 8.65 17.31 11.50
N ILE A 124 7.44 17.54 10.97
CA ILE A 124 7.06 17.17 9.61
C ILE A 124 7.20 18.38 8.70
N PRO A 125 8.04 18.31 7.61
CA PRO A 125 8.11 19.35 6.61
C PRO A 125 6.77 19.56 5.90
N GLY A 126 6.26 20.81 5.92
CA GLY A 126 4.95 21.13 5.35
C GLY A 126 4.82 20.81 3.86
N ILE A 127 5.93 20.89 3.12
CA ILE A 127 5.95 20.53 1.70
C ILE A 127 5.64 19.05 1.46
N LEU A 128 6.11 18.16 2.34
CA LEU A 128 5.87 16.72 2.22
C LEU A 128 4.40 16.39 2.47
N ARG A 129 3.80 16.97 3.52
CA ARG A 129 2.37 16.84 3.80
C ARG A 129 1.53 17.30 2.63
N LYS A 130 1.80 18.51 2.11
CA LYS A 130 1.06 19.09 0.98
C LYS A 130 1.18 18.23 -0.29
N ALA A 131 2.35 17.66 -0.57
CA ALA A 131 2.53 16.78 -1.72
C ALA A 131 1.66 15.52 -1.64
N LEU A 132 1.58 14.89 -0.46
CA LEU A 132 0.75 13.70 -0.24
C LEU A 132 -0.75 14.01 -0.28
N GLU A 133 -1.18 15.15 0.26
CA GLU A 133 -2.56 15.63 0.16
C GLU A 133 -2.98 15.82 -1.29
N ILE A 134 -2.16 16.50 -2.11
CA ILE A 134 -2.44 16.69 -3.55
C ILE A 134 -2.55 15.33 -4.28
N MET A 135 -1.69 14.37 -3.97
CA MET A 135 -1.75 13.04 -4.57
C MET A 135 -3.05 12.30 -4.21
N LYS A 136 -3.52 12.45 -2.98
CA LYS A 136 -4.76 11.86 -2.49
C LYS A 136 -5.98 12.52 -3.13
N ASP A 137 -6.05 13.85 -3.13
CA ASP A 137 -7.17 14.63 -3.71
C ASP A 137 -7.30 14.42 -5.23
N GLY A 138 -6.18 14.24 -5.94
CA GLY A 138 -6.17 13.89 -7.35
C GLY A 138 -6.83 12.55 -7.68
N GLY A 139 -6.96 11.65 -6.68
CA GLY A 139 -7.70 10.39 -6.80
C GLY A 139 -9.20 10.51 -6.46
N GLU A 140 -9.60 11.55 -5.74
CA GLU A 140 -10.97 11.79 -5.27
C GLU A 140 -11.71 12.84 -6.12
N SER A 141 -11.50 12.91 -7.43
CA SER A 141 -12.29 13.78 -8.29
C SER A 141 -13.76 13.32 -8.35
N GLU A 142 -14.53 13.62 -7.29
CA GLU A 142 -15.98 13.57 -7.37
C GLU A 142 -16.46 14.61 -8.39
N PRO A 143 -17.40 14.26 -9.29
CA PRO A 143 -18.06 15.26 -10.11
C PRO A 143 -18.82 16.20 -9.17
N LYS A 144 -18.47 17.51 -9.16
CA LYS A 144 -19.27 18.54 -8.51
C LYS A 144 -20.70 18.39 -9.01
N LYS A 145 -21.63 18.05 -8.12
CA LYS A 145 -23.06 18.20 -8.39
C LYS A 145 -23.33 19.69 -8.45
N ASP A 146 -23.58 20.20 -9.65
CA ASP A 146 -24.24 21.47 -9.88
C ASP A 146 -25.72 21.36 -9.46
#